data_cf3fe4e206f609da986f927561350a9b
#
_entry.id   cf3fe4e206f609da986f927561350a9b
#
_cell.length_a   1.000
_cell.length_b   1.000
_cell.length_c   1.000
_cell.angle_alpha   90.00
_cell.angle_beta   90.00
_cell.angle_gamma   90.00
#
_symmetry.space_group_name_H-M   'P 1'
#
loop_
_entity.id
_entity.type
_entity.pdbx_description
1 polymer ?
#
loop_
_entity_poly.entity_id
_entity_poly.type
_entity_poly.pdbx_seq_one_letter_code
_entity_poly.pdbx_strand_id
1 'polypeptide(L)'
;MNKLFFALALLFVGMSASAQHLGTEYRLKRVIPVAGRQGIAIDSNYYYVSDTKVLYKYDKQGNLVMKNDQPFQDPKIANHFGDIDVYNGEIYCGIEKFEYGRGYNIAVSIYDAETLKWKRDLPWSPESGQVEVSGLAVDREKNMVWMSDWVDSRYVYCYSLETGQYYTKMQCRPTPYWCQGIFIADGKMLFTSDDGESLYNIPDNIYVADITEVHFTGLQEGTEVVK
;
A
#
# COMPACT_ATOMS: atom_id res chain seq x y z
N MET A 1 29.90 52.80 -26.47
CA MET A 1 29.52 51.46 -26.92
C MET A 1 30.10 50.47 -25.88
N ASN A 2 29.30 49.64 -25.26
CA ASN A 2 29.59 48.52 -24.34
C ASN A 2 28.90 48.60 -22.99
N LYS A 3 27.58 48.70 -22.99
CA LYS A 3 26.78 48.47 -21.77
C LYS A 3 25.61 47.49 -21.97
N LEU A 4 25.57 46.81 -23.11
CA LEU A 4 24.41 45.95 -23.43
C LEU A 4 24.66 44.45 -23.31
N PHE A 5 25.86 44.02 -22.98
CA PHE A 5 26.20 42.61 -22.91
C PHE A 5 26.17 41.98 -21.52
N PHE A 6 25.96 42.74 -20.47
CA PHE A 6 25.95 42.19 -19.10
C PHE A 6 24.55 41.82 -18.60
N ALA A 7 23.50 42.21 -19.30
CA ALA A 7 22.13 41.94 -18.83
C ALA A 7 21.61 40.54 -19.28
N LEU A 8 22.24 39.91 -20.25
CA LEU A 8 21.78 38.62 -20.79
C LEU A 8 22.31 37.38 -20.09
N ALA A 9 23.37 37.51 -19.30
CA ALA A 9 23.98 36.40 -18.58
C ALA A 9 23.29 36.06 -17.24
N LEU A 10 22.51 36.99 -16.71
CA LEU A 10 21.80 36.79 -15.42
C LEU A 10 20.42 36.12 -15.54
N LEU A 11 19.90 35.98 -16.74
CA LEU A 11 18.59 35.36 -16.98
C LEU A 11 18.65 33.83 -17.12
N PHE A 12 19.83 33.25 -17.26
CA PHE A 12 19.97 31.79 -17.42
C PHE A 12 20.24 31.02 -16.13
N VAL A 13 20.50 31.69 -15.02
CA VAL A 13 20.76 31.02 -13.72
C VAL A 13 19.46 30.74 -12.96
N GLY A 14 18.34 31.31 -13.38
CA GLY A 14 17.05 31.17 -12.70
C GLY A 14 16.19 29.96 -13.12
N MET A 15 16.58 29.21 -14.18
CA MET A 15 15.71 28.15 -14.72
C MET A 15 16.17 26.73 -14.39
N SER A 16 17.24 26.55 -13.62
CA SER A 16 17.69 25.22 -13.21
C SER A 16 17.18 24.80 -11.83
N ALA A 17 16.29 25.56 -11.22
CA ALA A 17 15.77 25.26 -9.89
C ALA A 17 14.41 24.53 -9.88
N SER A 18 13.81 24.26 -11.01
CA SER A 18 12.48 23.61 -11.06
C SER A 18 12.48 22.12 -11.36
N ALA A 19 13.65 21.49 -11.47
CA ALA A 19 13.76 20.04 -11.62
C ALA A 19 14.02 19.37 -10.27
N GLN A 20 13.41 19.86 -9.23
CA GLN A 20 13.49 19.26 -7.92
C GLN A 20 12.10 19.10 -7.40
N HIS A 21 11.75 17.92 -7.03
CA HIS A 21 11.72 17.45 -5.67
C HIS A 21 10.44 16.75 -5.32
N LEU A 22 10.36 15.54 -5.72
CA LEU A 22 9.61 14.58 -4.90
C LEU A 22 10.22 14.49 -3.49
N GLY A 23 11.53 14.61 -3.35
CA GLY A 23 12.23 14.51 -2.08
C GLY A 23 12.03 15.65 -1.07
N THR A 24 11.40 16.78 -1.45
CA THR A 24 11.08 17.89 -0.54
C THR A 24 9.64 17.89 -0.06
N GLU A 25 8.74 17.14 -0.68
CA GLU A 25 7.33 17.05 -0.28
C GLU A 25 7.16 16.17 0.95
N TYR A 26 8.02 15.16 1.13
CA TYR A 26 7.97 14.24 2.25
C TYR A 26 9.12 14.51 3.21
N ARG A 27 8.78 14.77 4.47
CA ARG A 27 9.76 15.02 5.54
C ARG A 27 9.46 14.14 6.73
N LEU A 28 10.48 13.50 7.26
CA LEU A 28 10.36 12.80 8.54
C LEU A 28 10.01 13.81 9.64
N LYS A 29 8.81 13.69 10.18
CA LYS A 29 8.32 14.54 11.28
C LYS A 29 8.59 13.92 12.65
N ARG A 30 8.43 12.61 12.75
CA ARG A 30 8.52 11.88 14.01
C ARG A 30 8.71 10.40 13.76
N VAL A 31 9.43 9.74 14.65
CA VAL A 31 9.51 8.28 14.75
C VAL A 31 8.75 7.84 16.01
N ILE A 32 7.89 6.86 15.87
CA ILE A 32 7.11 6.28 16.96
C ILE A 32 7.44 4.80 17.00
N PRO A 33 8.07 4.30 18.07
CA PRO A 33 8.29 2.87 18.24
C PRO A 33 6.95 2.13 18.44
N VAL A 34 6.69 1.13 17.61
CA VAL A 34 5.49 0.28 17.70
C VAL A 34 5.91 -1.19 17.54
N ALA A 35 5.11 -2.12 18.04
CA ALA A 35 5.22 -3.52 17.68
C ALA A 35 4.51 -3.73 16.33
N GLY A 36 4.97 -4.76 15.59
CA GLY A 36 4.45 -5.07 14.26
C GLY A 36 5.25 -4.41 13.14
N ARG A 37 5.20 -5.03 11.96
CA ARG A 37 6.03 -4.65 10.81
C ARG A 37 5.47 -5.07 9.45
N GLN A 38 4.21 -5.50 9.39
CA GLN A 38 3.60 -5.93 8.12
C GLN A 38 2.86 -4.77 7.44
N GLY A 39 2.01 -4.08 8.17
CA GLY A 39 1.27 -2.97 7.61
C GLY A 39 0.92 -1.91 8.64
N ILE A 40 0.58 -0.72 8.15
CA ILE A 40 0.17 0.40 8.98
C ILE A 40 -0.98 1.16 8.34
N ALA A 41 -2.03 1.41 9.13
CA ALA A 41 -3.14 2.26 8.74
C ALA A 41 -3.35 3.38 9.76
N ILE A 42 -3.98 4.46 9.32
CA ILE A 42 -4.19 5.65 10.15
C ILE A 42 -5.59 6.22 9.93
N ASP A 43 -6.30 6.46 11.01
CA ASP A 43 -7.47 7.35 11.01
C ASP A 43 -7.20 8.66 11.78
N SER A 44 -8.24 9.46 12.06
CA SER A 44 -8.10 10.71 12.78
C SER A 44 -7.54 10.53 14.20
N ASN A 45 -7.80 9.40 14.86
CA ASN A 45 -7.55 9.19 16.28
C ASN A 45 -6.44 8.18 16.58
N TYR A 46 -6.23 7.18 15.70
CA TYR A 46 -5.40 6.02 15.99
C TYR A 46 -4.47 5.67 14.85
N TYR A 47 -3.41 4.93 15.19
CA TYR A 47 -2.64 4.10 14.29
C TYR A 47 -3.05 2.64 14.51
N TYR A 48 -3.18 1.91 13.42
CA TYR A 48 -3.37 0.45 13.41
C TYR A 48 -2.14 -0.17 12.78
N VAL A 49 -1.64 -1.22 13.37
CA VAL A 49 -0.40 -1.88 12.91
C VAL A 49 -0.62 -3.38 12.90
N SER A 50 -0.32 -4.03 11.79
CA SER A 50 -0.27 -5.49 11.73
C SER A 50 1.14 -6.01 11.94
N ASP A 51 1.25 -7.12 12.63
CA ASP A 51 2.39 -8.02 12.61
C ASP A 51 1.93 -9.33 11.98
N THR A 52 2.79 -10.29 11.79
CA THR A 52 2.48 -11.59 11.17
C THR A 52 1.18 -12.22 11.69
N LYS A 53 0.90 -12.09 13.00
CA LYS A 53 -0.25 -12.75 13.67
C LYS A 53 -0.96 -11.90 14.71
N VAL A 54 -0.67 -10.61 14.75
CA VAL A 54 -1.24 -9.71 15.75
C VAL A 54 -1.68 -8.41 15.10
N LEU A 55 -2.81 -7.90 15.53
CA LEU A 55 -3.29 -6.57 15.16
C LEU A 55 -3.22 -5.65 16.38
N TYR A 56 -2.62 -4.48 16.21
CA TYR A 56 -2.41 -3.49 17.27
C TYR A 56 -3.14 -2.19 16.95
N LYS A 57 -3.57 -1.51 18.00
CA LYS A 57 -4.13 -0.16 17.96
C LYS A 57 -3.35 0.74 18.91
N TYR A 58 -2.84 1.86 18.40
CA TYR A 58 -2.07 2.84 19.14
C TYR A 58 -2.74 4.21 19.08
N ASP A 59 -2.63 5.00 20.15
CA ASP A 59 -3.00 6.41 20.09
C ASP A 59 -1.98 7.23 19.25
N LYS A 60 -2.28 8.50 19.03
CA LYS A 60 -1.39 9.39 18.24
C LYS A 60 -0.07 9.70 18.94
N GLN A 61 0.08 9.38 20.21
CA GLN A 61 1.31 9.50 20.98
C GLN A 61 2.19 8.24 20.85
N GLY A 62 1.62 7.13 20.36
CA GLY A 62 2.30 5.84 20.23
C GLY A 62 2.09 4.92 21.43
N ASN A 63 1.16 5.25 22.33
CA ASN A 63 0.79 4.35 23.41
C ASN A 63 -0.10 3.24 22.90
N LEU A 64 0.17 2.00 23.29
CA LEU A 64 -0.66 0.85 22.98
C LEU A 64 -2.02 0.99 23.66
N VAL A 65 -3.08 1.04 22.86
CA VAL A 65 -4.47 1.10 23.35
C VAL A 65 -5.07 -0.30 23.44
N MET A 66 -4.83 -1.11 22.41
CA MET A 66 -5.42 -2.45 22.29
C MET A 66 -4.58 -3.34 21.39
N LYS A 67 -4.67 -4.65 21.59
CA LYS A 67 -4.16 -5.66 20.65
C LYS A 67 -5.15 -6.80 20.51
N ASN A 68 -5.13 -7.43 19.34
CA ASN A 68 -5.75 -8.73 19.09
C ASN A 68 -4.65 -9.72 18.70
N ASP A 69 -4.32 -10.66 19.56
CA ASP A 69 -3.28 -11.68 19.37
C ASP A 69 -3.84 -13.05 18.93
N GLN A 70 -5.15 -13.11 18.68
CA GLN A 70 -5.85 -14.25 18.08
C GLN A 70 -6.81 -13.77 16.99
N PRO A 71 -6.32 -13.07 15.95
CA PRO A 71 -7.17 -12.41 14.97
C PRO A 71 -7.84 -13.39 13.99
N PHE A 72 -7.17 -14.50 13.67
CA PHE A 72 -7.64 -15.43 12.65
C PHE A 72 -8.74 -16.35 13.18
N GLN A 73 -9.84 -16.47 12.44
CA GLN A 73 -10.98 -17.34 12.79
C GLN A 73 -10.58 -18.82 12.78
N ASP A 74 -9.77 -19.22 11.79
CA ASP A 74 -9.15 -20.55 11.75
C ASP A 74 -7.67 -20.41 11.33
N PRO A 75 -6.71 -20.66 12.23
CA PRO A 75 -5.28 -20.60 11.92
C PRO A 75 -4.80 -21.65 10.89
N LYS A 76 -5.65 -22.62 10.54
CA LYS A 76 -5.37 -23.56 9.45
C LYS A 76 -5.66 -22.94 8.09
N ILE A 77 -6.58 -21.96 8.05
CA ILE A 77 -6.99 -21.25 6.83
C ILE A 77 -6.12 -20.02 6.61
N ALA A 78 -5.84 -19.25 7.66
CA ALA A 78 -4.99 -18.06 7.59
C ALA A 78 -4.07 -17.98 8.82
N ASN A 79 -2.82 -17.58 8.61
CA ASN A 79 -1.82 -17.48 9.67
C ASN A 79 -0.88 -16.28 9.52
N HIS A 80 -1.15 -15.43 8.53
CA HIS A 80 -0.28 -14.32 8.16
C HIS A 80 -1.10 -13.12 7.74
N PHE A 81 -0.75 -11.95 8.27
CA PHE A 81 -1.20 -10.65 7.78
C PHE A 81 -0.19 -10.11 6.77
N GLY A 82 -0.70 -9.50 5.72
CA GLY A 82 0.01 -8.51 4.94
C GLY A 82 -0.27 -7.09 5.43
N ASP A 83 -0.33 -6.16 4.50
CA ASP A 83 -0.64 -4.75 4.75
C ASP A 83 -2.11 -4.54 5.15
N ILE A 84 -2.40 -3.36 5.70
CA ILE A 84 -3.72 -2.99 6.20
C ILE A 84 -4.10 -1.56 5.81
N ASP A 85 -5.38 -1.31 5.66
CA ASP A 85 -5.93 0.06 5.57
C ASP A 85 -7.16 0.19 6.49
N VAL A 86 -7.53 1.43 6.81
CA VAL A 86 -8.70 1.73 7.65
C VAL A 86 -9.65 2.69 6.94
N TYR A 87 -10.93 2.31 6.89
CA TYR A 87 -11.96 3.10 6.26
C TYR A 87 -13.32 2.85 6.91
N ASN A 88 -14.09 3.92 7.16
CA ASN A 88 -15.43 3.85 7.73
C ASN A 88 -15.55 3.02 9.03
N GLY A 89 -14.55 3.12 9.93
CA GLY A 89 -14.54 2.36 11.18
C GLY A 89 -14.25 0.87 11.03
N GLU A 90 -13.76 0.44 9.87
CA GLU A 90 -13.33 -0.91 9.59
C GLU A 90 -11.85 -0.95 9.18
N ILE A 91 -11.13 -1.97 9.63
CA ILE A 91 -9.75 -2.25 9.23
C ILE A 91 -9.80 -3.38 8.21
N TYR A 92 -9.26 -3.11 7.03
CA TYR A 92 -9.13 -4.05 5.94
C TYR A 92 -7.72 -4.63 5.97
N CYS A 93 -7.60 -5.92 6.14
CA CYS A 93 -6.32 -6.61 6.30
C CYS A 93 -6.15 -7.65 5.20
N GLY A 94 -5.06 -7.61 4.45
CA GLY A 94 -4.63 -8.72 3.64
C GLY A 94 -4.30 -9.91 4.54
N ILE A 95 -4.89 -11.07 4.28
CA ILE A 95 -4.60 -12.30 5.01
C ILE A 95 -4.32 -13.46 4.06
N GLU A 96 -3.52 -14.39 4.53
CA GLU A 96 -3.23 -15.62 3.80
C GLU A 96 -2.77 -16.74 4.74
N LYS A 97 -2.76 -17.95 4.23
CA LYS A 97 -2.00 -19.05 4.81
C LYS A 97 -0.62 -19.05 4.18
N PHE A 98 0.36 -18.52 4.87
CA PHE A 98 1.74 -18.49 4.39
C PHE A 98 2.48 -19.74 4.83
N GLU A 99 2.89 -20.57 3.87
CA GLU A 99 3.65 -21.80 4.09
C GLU A 99 4.62 -22.02 2.93
N TYR A 100 5.82 -22.47 3.24
CA TYR A 100 6.86 -22.81 2.27
C TYR A 100 7.22 -21.66 1.30
N GLY A 101 7.14 -20.41 1.79
CA GLY A 101 7.44 -19.24 0.98
C GLY A 101 6.34 -18.85 -0.03
N ARG A 102 5.11 -19.27 0.21
CA ARG A 102 3.96 -19.01 -0.67
C ARG A 102 2.69 -18.75 0.13
N GLY A 103 1.86 -17.85 -0.40
CA GLY A 103 0.52 -17.57 0.11
C GLY A 103 -0.53 -18.56 -0.45
N TYR A 104 -1.46 -18.92 0.39
CA TYR A 104 -2.67 -19.71 0.06
C TYR A 104 -3.87 -19.08 0.76
N ASN A 105 -5.06 -19.33 0.27
CA ASN A 105 -6.31 -18.85 0.86
C ASN A 105 -6.29 -17.32 1.08
N ILE A 106 -5.80 -16.59 0.09
CA ILE A 106 -5.76 -15.13 0.13
C ILE A 106 -7.16 -14.59 0.37
N ALA A 107 -7.28 -13.57 1.22
CA ALA A 107 -8.54 -12.86 1.44
C ALA A 107 -8.26 -11.45 1.97
N VAL A 108 -9.27 -10.60 1.96
CA VAL A 108 -9.29 -9.38 2.75
C VAL A 108 -10.15 -9.64 3.98
N SER A 109 -9.53 -9.70 5.14
CA SER A 109 -10.24 -9.87 6.41
C SER A 109 -10.55 -8.51 7.02
N ILE A 110 -11.80 -8.32 7.44
CA ILE A 110 -12.30 -7.05 7.92
C ILE A 110 -12.55 -7.12 9.42
N TYR A 111 -11.94 -6.17 10.13
CA TYR A 111 -12.04 -6.02 11.58
C TYR A 111 -12.72 -4.71 11.93
N ASP A 112 -13.40 -4.70 13.05
CA ASP A 112 -13.95 -3.50 13.64
C ASP A 112 -12.82 -2.64 14.24
N ALA A 113 -12.71 -1.38 13.84
CA ALA A 113 -11.62 -0.49 14.23
C ALA A 113 -11.67 -0.06 15.69
N GLU A 114 -12.84 -0.16 16.35
CA GLU A 114 -12.95 0.15 17.77
C GLU A 114 -12.47 -1.02 18.64
N THR A 115 -12.89 -2.24 18.31
CA THR A 115 -12.71 -3.43 19.14
C THR A 115 -11.65 -4.40 18.66
N LEU A 116 -11.11 -4.21 17.45
CA LEU A 116 -10.20 -5.12 16.73
C LEU A 116 -10.78 -6.53 16.53
N LYS A 117 -12.10 -6.71 16.62
CA LYS A 117 -12.77 -7.98 16.40
C LYS A 117 -13.04 -8.20 14.93
N TRP A 118 -12.85 -9.43 14.50
CA TRP A 118 -13.22 -9.86 13.16
C TRP A 118 -14.72 -9.65 12.87
N LYS A 119 -15.04 -9.23 11.66
CA LYS A 119 -16.41 -9.02 11.18
C LYS A 119 -16.78 -9.95 10.03
N ARG A 120 -15.95 -9.97 8.99
CA ARG A 120 -16.16 -10.75 7.76
C ARG A 120 -14.90 -10.82 6.91
N ASP A 121 -14.90 -11.68 5.92
CA ASP A 121 -13.88 -11.74 4.89
C ASP A 121 -14.48 -11.40 3.52
N LEU A 122 -13.70 -10.73 2.68
CA LEU A 122 -13.95 -10.63 1.24
C LEU A 122 -13.10 -11.70 0.55
N PRO A 123 -13.71 -12.57 -0.27
CA PRO A 123 -13.01 -13.67 -0.87
C PRO A 123 -12.05 -13.19 -1.97
N TRP A 124 -10.98 -13.95 -2.14
CA TRP A 124 -10.08 -13.82 -3.27
C TRP A 124 -10.59 -14.63 -4.46
N SER A 125 -10.30 -14.16 -5.69
CA SER A 125 -10.58 -14.88 -6.93
C SER A 125 -9.31 -15.49 -7.53
N PRO A 126 -9.26 -16.80 -7.75
CA PRO A 126 -8.15 -17.45 -8.46
C PRO A 126 -7.89 -16.91 -9.87
N GLU A 127 -8.90 -16.37 -10.52
CA GLU A 127 -8.83 -15.80 -11.88
C GLU A 127 -7.94 -14.55 -11.95
N SER A 128 -7.73 -13.88 -10.83
CA SER A 128 -6.82 -12.73 -10.75
C SER A 128 -5.36 -13.11 -11.09
N GLY A 129 -4.99 -14.35 -10.77
CA GLY A 129 -3.61 -14.83 -10.85
C GLY A 129 -2.72 -14.32 -9.72
N GLN A 130 -3.27 -13.64 -8.72
CA GLN A 130 -2.57 -13.21 -7.51
C GLN A 130 -2.09 -14.43 -6.72
N VAL A 131 -0.86 -14.39 -6.20
CA VAL A 131 -0.23 -15.53 -5.53
C VAL A 131 0.09 -15.27 -4.06
N GLU A 132 -0.07 -14.03 -3.60
CA GLU A 132 0.23 -13.58 -2.25
C GLU A 132 -0.54 -12.29 -1.95
N VAL A 133 -0.63 -11.86 -0.69
CA VAL A 133 -1.10 -10.52 -0.34
C VAL A 133 -0.12 -9.85 0.61
N SER A 134 0.70 -8.95 0.08
CA SER A 134 1.64 -8.16 0.85
C SER A 134 1.16 -6.72 1.02
N GLY A 135 0.88 -6.01 -0.08
CA GLY A 135 0.32 -4.67 -0.02
C GLY A 135 -1.20 -4.67 -0.11
N LEU A 136 -1.84 -3.73 0.61
CA LEU A 136 -3.29 -3.50 0.54
C LEU A 136 -3.62 -2.03 0.71
N ALA A 137 -4.49 -1.48 -0.14
CA ALA A 137 -5.05 -0.15 0.00
C ALA A 137 -6.52 -0.08 -0.38
N VAL A 138 -7.29 0.74 0.33
CA VAL A 138 -8.68 1.05 0.02
C VAL A 138 -8.76 2.30 -0.85
N ASP A 139 -9.29 2.15 -2.06
CA ASP A 139 -9.69 3.27 -2.92
C ASP A 139 -11.08 3.74 -2.48
N ARG A 140 -11.08 4.79 -1.67
CA ARG A 140 -12.28 5.33 -1.02
C ARG A 140 -13.23 6.00 -2.02
N GLU A 141 -12.68 6.51 -3.12
CA GLU A 141 -13.46 7.20 -4.17
C GLU A 141 -14.20 6.21 -5.06
N LYS A 142 -13.55 5.09 -5.37
CA LYS A 142 -14.09 4.08 -6.28
C LYS A 142 -14.75 2.91 -5.55
N ASN A 143 -14.72 2.88 -4.20
CA ASN A 143 -15.22 1.78 -3.38
C ASN A 143 -14.59 0.43 -3.72
N MET A 144 -13.26 0.44 -3.90
CA MET A 144 -12.45 -0.71 -4.27
C MET A 144 -11.37 -0.99 -3.24
N VAL A 145 -10.87 -2.21 -3.23
CA VAL A 145 -9.65 -2.59 -2.52
C VAL A 145 -8.63 -3.10 -3.53
N TRP A 146 -7.40 -2.63 -3.37
CA TRP A 146 -6.27 -3.03 -4.18
C TRP A 146 -5.31 -3.86 -3.35
N MET A 147 -4.75 -4.90 -3.96
CA MET A 147 -3.76 -5.78 -3.32
C MET A 147 -2.58 -6.00 -4.26
N SER A 148 -1.39 -6.24 -3.69
CA SER A 148 -0.19 -6.58 -4.44
C SER A 148 0.42 -7.88 -3.93
N ASP A 149 1.17 -8.56 -4.81
CA ASP A 149 2.11 -9.62 -4.41
C ASP A 149 3.35 -9.00 -3.75
N TRP A 150 4.14 -9.79 -3.04
CA TRP A 150 5.37 -9.35 -2.39
C TRP A 150 6.55 -9.33 -3.36
N VAL A 151 6.93 -10.51 -3.87
CA VAL A 151 8.20 -10.69 -4.60
C VAL A 151 8.20 -9.96 -5.93
N ASP A 152 7.13 -10.10 -6.71
CA ASP A 152 6.96 -9.52 -8.05
C ASP A 152 5.63 -8.79 -8.12
N SER A 153 5.62 -7.54 -7.69
CA SER A 153 4.42 -6.68 -7.74
C SER A 153 4.19 -6.09 -9.13
N ARG A 154 4.41 -6.91 -10.17
CA ARG A 154 4.12 -6.56 -11.55
C ARG A 154 2.68 -6.14 -11.76
N TYR A 155 1.78 -6.69 -10.97
CA TYR A 155 0.36 -6.36 -10.98
C TYR A 155 -0.13 -5.95 -9.60
N VAL A 156 -1.06 -5.02 -9.57
CA VAL A 156 -1.95 -4.80 -8.43
C VAL A 156 -3.37 -5.20 -8.82
N TYR A 157 -4.02 -5.89 -7.95
CA TYR A 157 -5.28 -6.56 -8.18
C TYR A 157 -6.41 -5.81 -7.50
N CYS A 158 -7.49 -5.53 -8.24
CA CYS A 158 -8.61 -4.71 -7.82
C CYS A 158 -9.86 -5.53 -7.58
N TYR A 159 -10.46 -5.34 -6.42
CA TYR A 159 -11.67 -6.03 -6.00
C TYR A 159 -12.71 -5.02 -5.49
N SER A 160 -13.98 -5.38 -5.61
CA SER A 160 -15.06 -4.63 -4.98
C SER A 160 -14.93 -4.66 -3.45
N LEU A 161 -14.96 -3.50 -2.82
CA LEU A 161 -14.96 -3.39 -1.36
C LEU A 161 -16.25 -3.94 -0.73
N GLU A 162 -17.36 -3.90 -1.47
CA GLU A 162 -18.67 -4.36 -1.02
C GLU A 162 -18.84 -5.87 -1.14
N THR A 163 -18.48 -6.44 -2.28
CA THR A 163 -18.78 -7.84 -2.62
C THR A 163 -17.59 -8.77 -2.64
N GLY A 164 -16.35 -8.23 -2.68
CA GLY A 164 -15.14 -9.00 -2.91
C GLY A 164 -14.98 -9.52 -4.35
N GLN A 165 -15.85 -9.08 -5.27
CA GLN A 165 -15.72 -9.49 -6.66
C GLN A 165 -14.44 -8.91 -7.28
N TYR A 166 -13.67 -9.75 -7.95
CA TYR A 166 -12.52 -9.33 -8.75
C TYR A 166 -12.98 -8.50 -9.95
N TYR A 167 -12.33 -7.36 -10.16
CA TYR A 167 -12.65 -6.47 -11.26
C TYR A 167 -11.58 -6.47 -12.34
N THR A 168 -10.33 -6.22 -11.94
CA THR A 168 -9.23 -6.05 -12.88
C THR A 168 -7.88 -6.11 -12.17
N LYS A 169 -6.82 -6.05 -12.93
CA LYS A 169 -5.46 -5.78 -12.43
C LYS A 169 -4.80 -4.69 -13.24
N MET A 170 -3.97 -3.91 -12.58
CA MET A 170 -3.15 -2.87 -13.17
C MET A 170 -1.72 -3.35 -13.26
N GLN A 171 -1.08 -3.21 -14.43
CA GLN A 171 0.34 -3.52 -14.58
C GLN A 171 1.20 -2.36 -14.10
N CYS A 172 2.18 -2.65 -13.25
CA CYS A 172 3.17 -1.69 -12.77
C CYS A 172 4.42 -1.71 -13.64
N ARG A 173 4.82 -0.55 -14.16
CA ARG A 173 6.07 -0.38 -14.92
C ARG A 173 6.73 0.95 -14.53
N PRO A 174 7.96 0.94 -13.94
CA PRO A 174 8.73 -0.26 -13.59
C PRO A 174 8.03 -1.13 -12.56
N THR A 175 8.39 -2.41 -12.52
CA THR A 175 7.84 -3.35 -11.53
C THR A 175 8.47 -3.08 -10.16
N PRO A 176 7.67 -2.82 -9.11
CA PRO A 176 8.17 -2.83 -7.74
C PRO A 176 8.49 -4.27 -7.33
N TYR A 177 9.69 -4.53 -6.85
CA TYR A 177 10.07 -5.82 -6.27
C TYR A 177 10.06 -5.73 -4.74
N TRP A 178 9.72 -6.83 -4.08
CA TRP A 178 9.67 -6.90 -2.63
C TRP A 178 8.77 -5.82 -2.02
N CYS A 179 7.58 -5.65 -2.63
CA CYS A 179 6.61 -4.65 -2.21
C CYS A 179 6.01 -5.04 -0.86
N GLN A 180 6.22 -4.22 0.17
CA GLN A 180 5.73 -4.47 1.52
C GLN A 180 4.38 -3.78 1.80
N GLY A 181 4.05 -2.73 1.08
CA GLY A 181 2.81 -2.03 1.28
C GLY A 181 2.45 -1.12 0.12
N ILE A 182 1.15 -0.85 -0.01
CA ILE A 182 0.62 0.13 -0.95
C ILE A 182 -0.28 1.12 -0.22
N PHE A 183 -0.33 2.35 -0.72
CA PHE A 183 -1.13 3.41 -0.14
C PHE A 183 -1.74 4.28 -1.24
N ILE A 184 -2.99 4.71 -1.07
CA ILE A 184 -3.69 5.58 -2.02
C ILE A 184 -3.97 6.92 -1.37
N ALA A 185 -3.50 7.99 -2.01
CA ALA A 185 -3.80 9.37 -1.66
C ALA A 185 -3.76 10.28 -2.88
N ASP A 186 -4.67 11.23 -2.96
CA ASP A 186 -4.71 12.30 -3.97
C ASP A 186 -4.60 11.77 -5.41
N GLY A 187 -5.32 10.68 -5.73
CA GLY A 187 -5.31 10.04 -7.05
C GLY A 187 -4.01 9.32 -7.40
N LYS A 188 -3.14 9.10 -6.43
CA LYS A 188 -1.88 8.39 -6.59
C LYS A 188 -1.86 7.12 -5.75
N MET A 189 -1.24 6.08 -6.27
CA MET A 189 -0.90 4.87 -5.53
C MET A 189 0.61 4.85 -5.29
N LEU A 190 1.00 4.72 -4.03
CA LEU A 190 2.38 4.62 -3.61
C LEU A 190 2.69 3.17 -3.25
N PHE A 191 3.88 2.70 -3.62
CA PHE A 191 4.37 1.35 -3.33
C PHE A 191 5.65 1.48 -2.51
N THR A 192 5.71 0.83 -1.37
CA THR A 192 6.95 0.68 -0.60
C THR A 192 7.65 -0.60 -1.03
N SER A 193 8.87 -0.48 -1.52
CA SER A 193 9.62 -1.60 -2.12
C SER A 193 10.94 -1.75 -1.39
N ASP A 194 11.24 -2.98 -0.97
CA ASP A 194 12.52 -3.38 -0.35
C ASP A 194 13.45 -3.90 -1.46
N ASP A 195 13.66 -3.06 -2.48
CA ASP A 195 14.43 -3.37 -3.69
C ASP A 195 15.84 -2.75 -3.69
N GLY A 196 16.23 -2.16 -2.58
CA GLY A 196 17.56 -1.66 -2.34
C GLY A 196 18.55 -2.77 -1.95
N GLU A 197 19.80 -2.38 -1.81
CA GLU A 197 20.86 -3.27 -1.36
C GLU A 197 21.85 -2.48 -0.51
N SER A 198 21.67 -2.55 0.79
CA SER A 198 22.43 -1.73 1.75
C SER A 198 23.94 -2.01 1.69
N LEU A 199 24.34 -3.25 1.36
CA LEU A 199 25.74 -3.61 1.20
C LEU A 199 26.43 -2.81 0.07
N TYR A 200 25.68 -2.46 -0.96
CA TYR A 200 26.14 -1.66 -2.10
C TYR A 200 25.70 -0.21 -2.04
N ASN A 201 25.11 0.22 -0.92
CA ASN A 201 24.58 1.57 -0.72
C ASN A 201 23.51 1.94 -1.77
N ILE A 202 22.70 0.98 -2.16
CA ILE A 202 21.53 1.17 -3.03
C ILE A 202 20.31 1.31 -2.11
N PRO A 203 19.62 2.46 -2.11
CA PRO A 203 18.46 2.68 -1.26
C PRO A 203 17.21 1.93 -1.77
N ASP A 204 16.32 1.60 -0.85
CA ASP A 204 14.96 1.19 -1.19
C ASP A 204 14.18 2.29 -1.89
N ASN A 205 13.21 1.92 -2.69
CA ASN A 205 12.41 2.87 -3.45
C ASN A 205 10.97 2.97 -2.95
N ILE A 206 10.39 4.13 -3.18
CA ILE A 206 8.94 4.34 -3.18
C ILE A 206 8.54 4.64 -4.61
N TYR A 207 7.74 3.75 -5.20
CA TYR A 207 7.17 3.98 -6.52
C TYR A 207 5.85 4.73 -6.40
N VAL A 208 5.55 5.57 -7.37
CA VAL A 208 4.32 6.36 -7.40
C VAL A 208 3.66 6.19 -8.76
N ALA A 209 2.42 5.71 -8.76
CA ALA A 209 1.58 5.61 -9.95
C ALA A 209 0.42 6.61 -9.86
N ASP A 210 0.13 7.29 -10.96
CA ASP A 210 -1.09 8.07 -11.10
C ASP A 210 -2.25 7.14 -11.48
N ILE A 211 -3.29 7.12 -10.66
CA ILE A 211 -4.47 6.27 -10.84
C ILE A 211 -5.75 7.05 -11.10
N THR A 212 -5.65 8.37 -11.36
CA THR A 212 -6.81 9.23 -11.61
C THR A 212 -7.59 8.81 -12.84
N GLU A 213 -6.90 8.32 -13.88
CA GLU A 213 -7.49 7.90 -15.14
C GLU A 213 -7.80 6.40 -15.24
N VAL A 214 -7.70 5.67 -14.13
CA VAL A 214 -8.10 4.25 -14.11
C VAL A 214 -9.62 4.15 -14.19
N HIS A 215 -10.12 3.69 -15.32
CA HIS A 215 -11.54 3.48 -15.55
C HIS A 215 -11.89 2.00 -15.48
N PHE A 216 -12.91 1.67 -14.69
CA PHE A 216 -13.43 0.32 -14.60
C PHE A 216 -14.52 0.14 -15.64
N THR A 217 -14.21 -0.50 -16.75
CA THR A 217 -15.18 -0.77 -17.86
C THR A 217 -15.79 -2.18 -17.79
N GLY A 218 -15.72 -2.81 -16.62
CA GLY A 218 -16.16 -4.20 -16.40
C GLY A 218 -14.99 -5.16 -16.20
N LEU A 219 -15.29 -6.44 -15.99
CA LEU A 219 -14.30 -7.51 -15.87
C LEU A 219 -13.50 -7.62 -17.17
N GLN A 220 -12.37 -6.97 -17.22
CA GLN A 220 -11.41 -7.13 -18.31
C GLN A 220 -10.09 -7.59 -17.74
N GLU A 221 -9.65 -8.79 -18.11
CA GLU A 221 -8.28 -9.20 -17.91
C GLU A 221 -7.35 -8.23 -18.64
N GLY A 222 -6.39 -7.66 -17.91
CA GLY A 222 -5.25 -6.97 -18.51
C GLY A 222 -5.49 -5.54 -18.99
N THR A 223 -6.23 -4.72 -18.24
CA THR A 223 -6.16 -3.27 -18.48
C THR A 223 -4.77 -2.79 -18.07
N GLU A 224 -3.90 -2.60 -19.04
CA GLU A 224 -2.60 -1.97 -18.83
C GLU A 224 -2.82 -0.49 -18.57
N VAL A 225 -2.52 -0.03 -17.36
CA VAL A 225 -2.22 1.39 -17.15
C VAL A 225 -0.73 1.54 -17.37
N VAL A 226 -0.39 1.99 -18.56
CA VAL A 226 1.00 2.29 -18.92
C VAL A 226 1.27 3.73 -18.54
N LYS A 227 2.19 3.95 -17.63
CA LYS A 227 3.01 5.16 -17.60
C LYS A 227 4.44 4.80 -17.30
#